data_d12a8ee27a00ef9d44e432c9d63038ca
#
_entry.id   d12a8ee27a00ef9d44e432c9d63038ca
#
_cell.length_a   1.000
_cell.length_b   1.000
_cell.length_c   1.000
_cell.angle_alpha   90.00
_cell.angle_beta   90.00
_cell.angle_gamma   90.00
#
_symmetry.space_group_name_H-M   'P 1'
#
loop_
_entity.id
_entity.type
_entity.pdbx_description
1 polymer ?
#
loop_
_entity_poly.entity_id
_entity_poly.type
_entity_poly.pdbx_seq_one_letter_code
_entity_poly.pdbx_strand_id
1 'polypeptide(L)'
;HYDLGNSFFSEWLDSTLTYSSAIYENKDEDLESAQKNKYKKIIKLLNLKSGEKVLEIGCGWGGFSEYIAKENDIFIDCITISKKQYEFTKKRIFERGLDNKVNVKFLDYRDLENKYDKIVSIEMIEAVGEKYLDQYFKTIKNSLKLDGTAVIQGITIKNDLFDRYRNNEDFIQKYIFPGGFLPSLDQIKKLTAKNHLNL
;
A
#
# COMPACT_ATOMS: atom_id res chain seq x y z
N HIS A 1 12.33 -8.78 -7.01
CA HIS A 1 11.21 -9.66 -6.63
C HIS A 1 9.98 -9.43 -7.53
N TYR A 2 9.48 -8.21 -7.63
CA TYR A 2 8.28 -7.89 -8.44
C TYR A 2 8.46 -8.10 -9.96
N ASP A 3 9.67 -8.30 -10.44
CA ASP A 3 9.97 -8.56 -11.85
C ASP A 3 9.90 -10.05 -12.27
N LEU A 4 9.50 -10.95 -11.36
CA LEU A 4 9.21 -12.35 -11.69
C LEU A 4 8.10 -12.49 -12.73
N GLY A 5 7.26 -11.48 -12.88
CA GLY A 5 6.27 -11.35 -13.95
C GLY A 5 4.85 -11.71 -13.52
N ASN A 6 3.89 -11.19 -14.29
CA ASN A 6 2.46 -11.33 -13.97
C ASN A 6 2.01 -12.80 -13.96
N SER A 7 2.54 -13.64 -14.86
CA SER A 7 2.22 -15.07 -14.94
C SER A 7 2.57 -15.82 -13.64
N PHE A 8 3.72 -15.51 -13.03
CA PHE A 8 4.11 -16.12 -11.78
C PHE A 8 3.12 -15.81 -10.66
N PHE A 9 2.73 -14.54 -10.51
CA PHE A 9 1.83 -14.13 -9.43
C PHE A 9 0.39 -14.60 -9.65
N SER A 10 -0.07 -14.71 -10.91
CA SER A 10 -1.42 -15.19 -11.23
C SER A 10 -1.66 -16.68 -10.90
N GLU A 11 -0.59 -17.47 -10.72
CA GLU A 11 -0.71 -18.90 -10.40
C GLU A 11 -1.18 -19.17 -8.96
N TRP A 12 -0.99 -18.21 -8.03
CA TRP A 12 -1.25 -18.43 -6.62
C TRP A 12 -1.94 -17.28 -5.89
N LEU A 13 -2.02 -16.11 -6.48
CA LEU A 13 -2.86 -15.03 -5.96
C LEU A 13 -4.31 -15.22 -6.40
N ASP A 14 -5.22 -14.60 -5.67
CA ASP A 14 -6.62 -14.49 -6.03
C ASP A 14 -6.84 -13.60 -7.27
N SER A 15 -8.08 -13.52 -7.76
CA SER A 15 -8.42 -12.74 -8.97
C SER A 15 -8.14 -11.25 -8.85
N THR A 16 -8.05 -10.72 -7.63
CA THR A 16 -7.66 -9.33 -7.40
C THR A 16 -6.18 -9.07 -7.61
N LEU A 17 -5.35 -10.13 -7.67
CA LEU A 17 -3.89 -10.08 -7.70
C LEU A 17 -3.31 -9.26 -6.54
N THR A 18 -3.87 -9.41 -5.35
CA THR A 18 -3.44 -8.68 -4.17
C THR A 18 -2.32 -9.43 -3.46
N TYR A 19 -1.11 -8.92 -3.58
CA TYR A 19 0.07 -9.47 -2.93
C TYR A 19 0.31 -8.83 -1.56
N SER A 20 -0.58 -9.11 -0.63
CA SER A 20 -0.52 -8.66 0.78
C SER A 20 -1.47 -9.49 1.64
N SER A 21 -1.33 -9.42 2.95
CA SER A 21 -2.15 -10.17 3.90
C SER A 21 -3.63 -9.83 3.76
N ALA A 22 -4.49 -10.83 3.88
CA ALA A 22 -5.95 -10.70 3.85
C ALA A 22 -6.55 -10.64 5.27
N ILE A 23 -7.83 -10.29 5.37
CA ILE A 23 -8.60 -10.36 6.62
C ILE A 23 -9.70 -11.40 6.46
N TYR A 24 -9.53 -12.55 7.09
CA TYR A 24 -10.53 -13.60 7.13
C TYR A 24 -11.52 -13.33 8.27
N GLU A 25 -12.80 -13.22 7.97
CA GLU A 25 -13.87 -13.08 8.95
C GLU A 25 -14.40 -14.47 9.39
N ASN A 26 -14.28 -15.47 8.48
CA ASN A 26 -14.70 -16.84 8.71
C ASN A 26 -13.63 -17.83 8.25
N LYS A 27 -13.62 -19.03 8.84
CA LYS A 27 -12.62 -20.07 8.53
C LYS A 27 -12.75 -20.64 7.11
N ASP A 28 -13.96 -20.65 6.57
CA ASP A 28 -14.27 -21.24 5.26
C ASP A 28 -14.29 -20.18 4.14
N GLU A 29 -13.83 -18.97 4.43
CA GLU A 29 -13.80 -17.87 3.48
C GLU A 29 -12.65 -18.05 2.48
N ASP A 30 -12.92 -17.80 1.18
CA ASP A 30 -11.89 -17.81 0.16
C ASP A 30 -10.99 -16.56 0.23
N LEU A 31 -9.82 -16.65 -0.42
CA LEU A 31 -8.83 -15.57 -0.38
C LEU A 31 -9.35 -14.28 -0.99
N GLU A 32 -10.13 -14.32 -2.06
CA GLU A 32 -10.68 -13.13 -2.71
C GLU A 32 -11.64 -12.37 -1.78
N SER A 33 -12.52 -13.10 -1.09
CA SER A 33 -13.42 -12.53 -0.09
C SER A 33 -12.66 -11.92 1.07
N ALA A 34 -11.65 -12.61 1.58
CA ALA A 34 -10.79 -12.11 2.65
C ALA A 34 -9.98 -10.85 2.22
N GLN A 35 -9.53 -10.77 0.96
CA GLN A 35 -8.92 -9.56 0.42
C GLN A 35 -9.92 -8.40 0.33
N LYS A 36 -11.15 -8.65 -0.11
CA LYS A 36 -12.21 -7.64 -0.13
C LYS A 36 -12.60 -7.16 1.27
N ASN A 37 -12.57 -8.01 2.29
CA ASN A 37 -12.80 -7.59 3.69
C ASN A 37 -11.70 -6.62 4.15
N LYS A 38 -10.45 -6.88 3.82
CA LYS A 38 -9.36 -5.94 4.05
C LYS A 38 -9.63 -4.58 3.39
N TYR A 39 -10.04 -4.57 2.11
CA TYR A 39 -10.38 -3.34 1.40
C TYR A 39 -11.50 -2.57 2.08
N LYS A 40 -12.60 -3.25 2.46
CA LYS A 40 -13.70 -2.65 3.22
C LYS A 40 -13.22 -2.03 4.53
N LYS A 41 -12.32 -2.71 5.25
CA LYS A 41 -11.74 -2.20 6.49
C LYS A 41 -10.93 -0.93 6.26
N ILE A 42 -10.09 -0.90 5.23
CA ILE A 42 -9.30 0.28 4.85
C ILE A 42 -10.24 1.44 4.47
N ILE A 43 -11.24 1.20 3.61
CA ILE A 43 -12.22 2.21 3.19
C ILE A 43 -12.98 2.79 4.40
N LYS A 44 -13.40 1.94 5.33
CA LYS A 44 -14.03 2.38 6.58
C LYS A 44 -13.11 3.29 7.41
N LEU A 45 -11.82 2.97 7.51
CA LEU A 45 -10.84 3.78 8.25
C LEU A 45 -10.56 5.11 7.54
N LEU A 46 -10.59 5.15 6.22
CA LEU A 46 -10.42 6.38 5.44
C LEU A 46 -11.58 7.37 5.64
N ASN A 47 -12.79 6.88 5.96
CA ASN A 47 -13.98 7.71 6.10
C ASN A 47 -14.19 8.63 4.89
N LEU A 48 -14.30 8.00 3.70
CA LEU A 48 -14.35 8.69 2.41
C LEU A 48 -15.59 9.59 2.26
N LYS A 49 -15.41 10.70 1.57
CA LYS A 49 -16.49 11.57 1.10
C LYS A 49 -16.50 11.61 -0.44
N SER A 50 -17.68 11.83 -1.03
CA SER A 50 -17.82 11.98 -2.48
C SER A 50 -16.92 13.09 -3.01
N GLY A 51 -16.27 12.85 -4.15
CA GLY A 51 -15.38 13.79 -4.82
C GLY A 51 -13.97 13.90 -4.23
N GLU A 52 -13.64 13.15 -3.15
CA GLU A 52 -12.29 13.19 -2.56
C GLU A 52 -11.24 12.63 -3.51
N LYS A 53 -10.02 13.18 -3.40
CA LYS A 53 -8.82 12.69 -4.08
C LYS A 53 -8.04 11.75 -3.17
N VAL A 54 -7.88 10.51 -3.61
CA VAL A 54 -7.15 9.46 -2.91
C VAL A 54 -5.80 9.21 -3.60
N LEU A 55 -4.77 8.88 -2.84
CA LEU A 55 -3.51 8.36 -3.34
C LEU A 55 -3.33 6.93 -2.83
N GLU A 56 -3.00 5.99 -3.70
CA GLU A 56 -2.46 4.68 -3.33
C GLU A 56 -0.97 4.62 -3.62
N ILE A 57 -0.14 4.45 -2.56
CA ILE A 57 1.30 4.31 -2.68
C ILE A 57 1.66 2.82 -2.76
N GLY A 58 2.18 2.38 -3.90
CA GLY A 58 2.49 0.96 -4.13
C GLY A 58 1.26 0.15 -4.52
N CYS A 59 0.63 0.50 -5.64
CA CYS A 59 -0.66 -0.07 -6.04
C CYS A 59 -0.61 -1.54 -6.51
N GLY A 60 0.58 -2.14 -6.60
CA GLY A 60 0.71 -3.50 -7.11
C GLY A 60 0.03 -3.66 -8.48
N TRP A 61 -0.83 -4.66 -8.62
CA TRP A 61 -1.62 -4.92 -9.83
C TRP A 61 -3.00 -4.23 -9.83
N GLY A 62 -3.21 -3.23 -8.96
CA GLY A 62 -4.37 -2.35 -8.97
C GLY A 62 -5.65 -2.92 -8.35
N GLY A 63 -5.56 -3.99 -7.57
CA GLY A 63 -6.73 -4.62 -6.96
C GLY A 63 -7.51 -3.69 -6.03
N PHE A 64 -6.81 -2.97 -5.15
CA PHE A 64 -7.45 -2.01 -4.26
C PHE A 64 -7.98 -0.78 -5.02
N SER A 65 -7.19 -0.22 -5.95
CA SER A 65 -7.62 0.94 -6.77
C SER A 65 -8.87 0.63 -7.58
N GLU A 66 -8.96 -0.57 -8.20
CA GLU A 66 -10.17 -1.01 -8.89
C GLU A 66 -11.36 -1.09 -7.93
N TYR A 67 -11.16 -1.76 -6.77
CA TYR A 67 -12.23 -1.98 -5.80
C TYR A 67 -12.78 -0.66 -5.24
N ILE A 68 -11.91 0.23 -4.76
CA ILE A 68 -12.35 1.49 -4.15
C ILE A 68 -13.07 2.41 -5.15
N ALA A 69 -12.60 2.46 -6.40
CA ALA A 69 -13.20 3.30 -7.44
C ALA A 69 -14.57 2.80 -7.92
N LYS A 70 -14.81 1.47 -7.84
CA LYS A 70 -16.13 0.88 -8.13
C LYS A 70 -17.14 1.19 -7.03
N GLU A 71 -16.72 1.08 -5.78
CA GLU A 71 -17.61 1.16 -4.63
C GLU A 71 -17.85 2.60 -4.14
N ASN A 72 -17.03 3.57 -4.61
CA ASN A 72 -17.08 4.94 -4.10
C ASN A 72 -17.02 5.98 -5.21
N ASP A 73 -17.57 7.15 -4.94
CA ASP A 73 -17.47 8.31 -5.81
C ASP A 73 -16.24 9.14 -5.44
N ILE A 74 -15.07 8.70 -5.92
CA ILE A 74 -13.76 9.32 -5.63
C ILE A 74 -12.88 9.33 -6.87
N PHE A 75 -11.81 10.12 -6.83
CA PHE A 75 -10.72 10.08 -7.79
C PHE A 75 -9.48 9.50 -7.10
N ILE A 76 -8.79 8.55 -7.75
CA ILE A 76 -7.61 7.93 -7.18
C ILE A 76 -6.42 8.02 -8.14
N ASP A 77 -5.32 8.60 -7.65
CA ASP A 77 -4.00 8.39 -8.22
C ASP A 77 -3.40 7.13 -7.58
N CYS A 78 -2.98 6.16 -8.38
CA CYS A 78 -2.28 4.99 -7.88
C CYS A 78 -0.89 4.89 -8.52
N ILE A 79 0.13 4.74 -7.68
CA ILE A 79 1.52 4.80 -8.11
C ILE A 79 2.27 3.50 -7.88
N THR A 80 3.19 3.18 -8.78
CA THR A 80 4.15 2.08 -8.66
C THR A 80 5.46 2.42 -9.37
N ILE A 81 6.56 1.83 -8.90
CA ILE A 81 7.88 1.89 -9.56
C ILE A 81 8.15 0.65 -10.43
N SER A 82 7.26 -0.33 -10.45
CA SER A 82 7.37 -1.50 -11.32
C SER A 82 6.68 -1.23 -12.66
N LYS A 83 7.44 -1.26 -13.75
CA LYS A 83 6.90 -1.07 -15.11
C LYS A 83 5.85 -2.13 -15.44
N LYS A 84 6.08 -3.39 -15.07
CA LYS A 84 5.14 -4.49 -15.31
C LYS A 84 3.81 -4.28 -14.56
N GLN A 85 3.87 -3.84 -13.29
CA GLN A 85 2.66 -3.51 -12.54
C GLN A 85 1.93 -2.32 -13.14
N TYR A 86 2.66 -1.27 -13.52
CA TYR A 86 2.07 -0.09 -14.16
C TYR A 86 1.30 -0.45 -15.44
N GLU A 87 1.93 -1.19 -16.36
CA GLU A 87 1.32 -1.58 -17.63
C GLU A 87 0.08 -2.47 -17.40
N PHE A 88 0.19 -3.43 -16.49
CA PHE A 88 -0.91 -4.31 -16.13
C PHE A 88 -2.08 -3.54 -15.50
N THR A 89 -1.79 -2.72 -14.49
CA THR A 89 -2.83 -1.94 -13.78
C THR A 89 -3.52 -0.97 -14.72
N LYS A 90 -2.78 -0.28 -15.59
CA LYS A 90 -3.35 0.62 -16.59
C LYS A 90 -4.31 -0.10 -17.53
N LYS A 91 -3.92 -1.27 -18.04
CA LYS A 91 -4.79 -2.11 -18.87
C LYS A 91 -6.04 -2.56 -18.11
N ARG A 92 -5.88 -3.06 -16.87
CA ARG A 92 -6.96 -3.50 -15.99
C ARG A 92 -7.99 -2.39 -15.74
N ILE A 93 -7.54 -1.20 -15.41
CA ILE A 93 -8.41 -0.04 -15.16
C ILE A 93 -9.19 0.36 -16.41
N PHE A 94 -8.54 0.40 -17.56
CA PHE A 94 -9.18 0.68 -18.85
C PHE A 94 -10.24 -0.38 -19.20
N GLU A 95 -9.93 -1.66 -19.10
CA GLU A 95 -10.86 -2.77 -19.37
C GLU A 95 -12.08 -2.79 -18.44
N ARG A 96 -11.97 -2.18 -17.26
CA ARG A 96 -13.06 -2.00 -16.29
C ARG A 96 -13.85 -0.71 -16.46
N GLY A 97 -13.46 0.15 -17.42
CA GLY A 97 -14.12 1.45 -17.64
C GLY A 97 -13.95 2.43 -16.48
N LEU A 98 -12.83 2.36 -15.76
CA LEU A 98 -12.56 3.18 -14.58
C LEU A 98 -11.49 4.25 -14.82
N ASP A 99 -11.03 4.43 -16.04
CA ASP A 99 -9.99 5.37 -16.43
C ASP A 99 -10.37 6.85 -16.22
N ASN A 100 -11.65 7.14 -16.07
CA ASN A 100 -12.15 8.45 -15.66
C ASN A 100 -12.04 8.74 -14.15
N LYS A 101 -11.85 7.71 -13.32
CA LYS A 101 -11.71 7.81 -11.86
C LYS A 101 -10.32 7.44 -11.35
N VAL A 102 -9.63 6.52 -12.03
CA VAL A 102 -8.35 5.96 -11.61
C VAL A 102 -7.24 6.37 -12.56
N ASN A 103 -6.28 7.11 -12.04
CA ASN A 103 -5.11 7.54 -12.77
C ASN A 103 -3.88 6.75 -12.32
N VAL A 104 -3.42 5.83 -13.15
CA VAL A 104 -2.25 4.99 -12.87
C VAL A 104 -0.98 5.71 -13.29
N LYS A 105 0.00 5.81 -12.40
CA LYS A 105 1.26 6.52 -12.64
C LYS A 105 2.48 5.61 -12.39
N PHE A 106 3.43 5.65 -13.30
CA PHE A 106 4.77 5.11 -13.07
C PHE A 106 5.59 6.19 -12.36
N LEU A 107 5.61 6.15 -11.03
CA LEU A 107 6.16 7.22 -10.20
C LEU A 107 6.70 6.68 -8.88
N ASP A 108 7.83 7.20 -8.45
CA ASP A 108 8.36 6.99 -7.11
C ASP A 108 7.60 7.89 -6.11
N TYR A 109 7.23 7.35 -4.95
CA TYR A 109 6.53 8.13 -3.92
C TYR A 109 7.34 9.34 -3.43
N ARG A 110 8.65 9.31 -3.60
CA ARG A 110 9.56 10.41 -3.22
C ARG A 110 9.40 11.64 -4.11
N ASP A 111 8.86 11.47 -5.30
CA ASP A 111 8.66 12.52 -6.32
C ASP A 111 7.21 13.03 -6.36
N LEU A 112 6.44 12.77 -5.31
CA LEU A 112 5.07 13.25 -5.17
C LEU A 112 5.02 14.77 -4.93
N GLU A 113 4.25 15.47 -5.76
CA GLU A 113 4.06 16.93 -5.67
C GLU A 113 2.63 17.31 -5.27
N ASN A 114 1.67 16.43 -5.51
CA ASN A 114 0.25 16.70 -5.29
C ASN A 114 -0.18 16.53 -3.83
N LYS A 115 -1.32 17.14 -3.49
CA LYS A 115 -2.01 16.97 -2.22
C LYS A 115 -3.26 16.14 -2.38
N TYR A 116 -3.52 15.27 -1.40
CA TYR A 116 -4.62 14.32 -1.38
C TYR A 116 -5.44 14.44 -0.11
N ASP A 117 -6.74 14.16 -0.20
CA ASP A 117 -7.63 14.08 0.94
C ASP A 117 -7.34 12.82 1.75
N LYS A 118 -7.02 11.73 1.05
CA LYS A 118 -6.76 10.41 1.64
C LYS A 118 -5.53 9.78 1.01
N ILE A 119 -4.75 9.06 1.83
CA ILE A 119 -3.61 8.26 1.36
C ILE A 119 -3.76 6.83 1.87
N VAL A 120 -3.46 5.86 1.00
CA VAL A 120 -3.40 4.44 1.33
C VAL A 120 -2.04 3.88 0.95
N SER A 121 -1.49 3.03 1.79
CA SER A 121 -0.29 2.26 1.48
C SER A 121 -0.42 0.88 2.11
N ILE A 122 -0.41 -0.16 1.27
CA ILE A 122 -0.66 -1.55 1.68
C ILE A 122 0.61 -2.35 1.49
N GLU A 123 1.25 -2.76 2.60
CA GLU A 123 2.48 -3.58 2.62
C GLU A 123 3.57 -3.06 1.68
N MET A 124 3.76 -1.75 1.69
CA MET A 124 4.83 -1.07 0.97
C MET A 124 5.94 -0.59 1.92
N ILE A 125 5.59 -0.34 3.19
CA ILE A 125 6.52 0.17 4.21
C ILE A 125 7.72 -0.77 4.40
N GLU A 126 7.52 -2.07 4.23
CA GLU A 126 8.54 -3.11 4.32
C GLU A 126 9.62 -2.98 3.23
N ALA A 127 9.24 -2.46 2.07
CA ALA A 127 10.14 -2.26 0.93
C ALA A 127 10.90 -0.92 0.99
N VAL A 128 10.56 -0.04 1.94
CA VAL A 128 11.18 1.28 2.09
C VAL A 128 12.62 1.18 2.61
N GLY A 129 12.87 0.21 3.50
CA GLY A 129 14.13 0.07 4.21
C GLY A 129 14.30 1.09 5.36
N GLU A 130 14.98 0.71 6.43
CA GLU A 130 15.07 1.50 7.67
C GLU A 130 15.53 2.94 7.43
N LYS A 131 16.55 3.10 6.61
CA LYS A 131 17.18 4.39 6.30
C LYS A 131 16.21 5.44 5.74
N TYR A 132 15.16 4.99 5.06
CA TYR A 132 14.24 5.87 4.34
C TYR A 132 12.86 5.99 5.00
N LEU A 133 12.61 5.31 6.12
CA LEU A 133 11.32 5.37 6.82
C LEU A 133 10.93 6.80 7.23
N ASP A 134 11.88 7.61 7.69
CA ASP A 134 11.60 9.01 8.04
C ASP A 134 11.14 9.81 6.82
N GLN A 135 11.82 9.64 5.69
CA GLN A 135 11.42 10.27 4.43
C GLN A 135 10.04 9.79 3.97
N TYR A 136 9.72 8.51 4.14
CA TYR A 136 8.41 7.96 3.81
C TYR A 136 7.28 8.65 4.57
N PHE A 137 7.39 8.76 5.91
CA PHE A 137 6.39 9.46 6.72
C PHE A 137 6.33 10.96 6.41
N LYS A 138 7.48 11.59 6.16
CA LYS A 138 7.55 12.99 5.73
C LYS A 138 6.83 13.20 4.39
N THR A 139 7.02 12.30 3.44
CA THR A 139 6.32 12.37 2.15
C THR A 139 4.82 12.20 2.31
N ILE A 140 4.35 11.24 3.13
CA ILE A 140 2.93 11.09 3.45
C ILE A 140 2.38 12.40 4.05
N LYS A 141 3.04 12.98 5.05
CA LYS A 141 2.62 14.25 5.64
C LYS A 141 2.55 15.37 4.62
N ASN A 142 3.57 15.46 3.77
CA ASN A 142 3.64 16.49 2.75
C ASN A 142 2.58 16.31 1.65
N SER A 143 2.16 15.09 1.37
CA SER A 143 1.14 14.79 0.35
C SER A 143 -0.28 14.78 0.91
N LEU A 144 -0.49 14.87 2.21
CA LEU A 144 -1.81 15.05 2.82
C LEU A 144 -2.23 16.52 2.80
N LYS A 145 -3.52 16.79 2.52
CA LYS A 145 -4.17 18.05 2.85
C LYS A 145 -4.25 18.23 4.37
N LEU A 146 -4.65 19.41 4.84
CA LEU A 146 -4.65 19.77 6.27
C LEU A 146 -5.43 18.76 7.12
N ASP A 147 -6.62 18.37 6.71
CA ASP A 147 -7.51 17.43 7.41
C ASP A 147 -7.48 16.01 6.77
N GLY A 148 -6.43 15.74 6.00
CA GLY A 148 -6.28 14.47 5.29
C GLY A 148 -5.98 13.31 6.24
N THR A 149 -6.37 12.10 5.83
CA THR A 149 -6.14 10.86 6.58
C THR A 149 -5.31 9.90 5.76
N ALA A 150 -4.31 9.27 6.38
CA ALA A 150 -3.57 8.16 5.78
C ALA A 150 -3.90 6.85 6.50
N VAL A 151 -4.11 5.78 5.73
CA VAL A 151 -4.22 4.40 6.24
C VAL A 151 -3.05 3.61 5.70
N ILE A 152 -2.25 3.06 6.60
CA ILE A 152 -1.09 2.24 6.27
C ILE A 152 -1.33 0.85 6.83
N GLN A 153 -1.29 -0.16 5.97
CA GLN A 153 -1.14 -1.55 6.38
C GLN A 153 0.32 -1.94 6.24
N GLY A 154 0.87 -2.57 7.24
CA GLY A 154 2.25 -3.05 7.23
C GLY A 154 2.49 -4.15 8.23
N ILE A 155 3.51 -4.96 7.97
CA ILE A 155 4.00 -5.99 8.88
C ILE A 155 4.97 -5.34 9.86
N THR A 156 4.82 -5.65 11.15
CA THR A 156 5.69 -5.12 12.18
C THR A 156 6.39 -6.23 12.95
N ILE A 157 7.62 -5.96 13.39
CA ILE A 157 8.29 -6.81 14.37
C ILE A 157 7.91 -6.38 15.80
N LYS A 158 7.84 -7.33 16.74
CA LYS A 158 7.63 -6.99 18.16
C LYS A 158 8.75 -6.09 18.68
N ASN A 159 8.40 -5.13 19.55
CA ASN A 159 9.35 -4.15 20.07
C ASN A 159 10.53 -4.80 20.80
N ASP A 160 10.30 -5.87 21.55
CA ASP A 160 11.32 -6.63 22.28
C ASP A 160 12.28 -7.41 21.39
N LEU A 161 11.87 -7.72 20.15
CA LEU A 161 12.70 -8.40 19.15
C LEU A 161 13.38 -7.45 18.18
N PHE A 162 13.03 -6.16 18.21
CA PHE A 162 13.44 -5.18 17.20
C PHE A 162 14.95 -5.03 17.09
N ASP A 163 15.68 -4.86 18.21
CA ASP A 163 17.12 -4.67 18.19
C ASP A 163 17.87 -5.91 17.67
N ARG A 164 17.38 -7.10 18.04
CA ARG A 164 17.93 -8.36 17.51
C ARG A 164 17.68 -8.48 16.00
N TYR A 165 16.47 -8.20 15.55
CA TYR A 165 16.10 -8.24 14.13
C TYR A 165 16.93 -7.24 13.31
N ARG A 166 17.06 -6.01 13.79
CA ARG A 166 17.78 -4.92 13.13
C ARG A 166 19.27 -5.23 12.87
N ASN A 167 19.88 -5.96 13.78
CA ASN A 167 21.31 -6.28 13.74
C ASN A 167 21.64 -7.64 13.08
N ASN A 168 20.63 -8.39 12.65
CA ASN A 168 20.83 -9.70 12.05
C ASN A 168 19.97 -9.83 10.79
N GLU A 169 20.62 -10.10 9.66
CA GLU A 169 19.89 -10.39 8.42
C GLU A 169 19.29 -11.80 8.48
N ASP A 170 17.99 -11.93 8.24
CA ASP A 170 17.30 -13.22 8.18
C ASP A 170 17.21 -13.76 6.73
N PHE A 171 16.65 -14.98 6.61
CA PHE A 171 16.46 -15.63 5.31
C PHE A 171 15.60 -14.79 4.36
N ILE A 172 14.54 -14.15 4.88
CA ILE A 172 13.59 -13.36 4.09
C ILE A 172 14.28 -12.11 3.54
N GLN A 173 15.01 -11.39 4.39
CA GLN A 173 15.78 -10.21 3.98
C GLN A 173 16.86 -10.55 2.95
N LYS A 174 17.52 -11.71 3.12
CA LYS A 174 18.64 -12.11 2.27
C LYS A 174 18.20 -12.61 0.89
N TYR A 175 17.14 -13.41 0.82
CA TYR A 175 16.81 -14.17 -0.38
C TYR A 175 15.47 -13.82 -1.03
N ILE A 176 14.51 -13.30 -0.27
CA ILE A 176 13.15 -13.04 -0.78
C ILE A 176 12.93 -11.54 -1.02
N PHE A 177 13.23 -10.71 -0.03
CA PHE A 177 13.10 -9.26 -0.10
C PHE A 177 14.40 -8.55 0.27
N PRO A 178 15.43 -8.58 -0.60
CA PRO A 178 16.68 -7.89 -0.33
C PRO A 178 16.45 -6.39 -0.06
N GLY A 179 16.96 -5.94 1.11
CA GLY A 179 16.74 -4.57 1.58
C GLY A 179 15.40 -4.33 2.29
N GLY A 180 14.54 -5.35 2.39
CA GLY A 180 13.31 -5.29 3.16
C GLY A 180 13.56 -5.10 4.65
N PHE A 181 12.64 -4.40 5.32
CA PHE A 181 12.77 -4.08 6.74
C PHE A 181 11.40 -4.00 7.42
N LEU A 182 11.26 -4.67 8.56
CA LEU A 182 10.05 -4.62 9.37
C LEU A 182 10.23 -3.60 10.51
N PRO A 183 9.51 -2.46 10.49
CA PRO A 183 9.56 -1.52 11.60
C PRO A 183 8.88 -2.11 12.84
N SER A 184 9.29 -1.68 14.03
CA SER A 184 8.51 -1.92 15.24
C SER A 184 7.40 -0.88 15.41
N LEU A 185 6.37 -1.20 16.19
CA LEU A 185 5.30 -0.25 16.46
C LEU A 185 5.81 1.03 17.15
N ASP A 186 6.79 0.90 18.04
CA ASP A 186 7.40 2.05 18.70
C ASP A 186 8.21 2.93 17.75
N GLN A 187 8.88 2.31 16.78
CA GLN A 187 9.57 3.07 15.73
C GLN A 187 8.55 3.84 14.85
N ILE A 188 7.43 3.20 14.47
CA ILE A 188 6.36 3.87 13.73
C ILE A 188 5.81 5.06 14.53
N LYS A 189 5.49 4.88 15.82
CA LYS A 189 5.00 5.96 16.69
C LYS A 189 5.99 7.12 16.78
N LYS A 190 7.27 6.83 16.91
CA LYS A 190 8.34 7.88 16.95
C LYS A 190 8.40 8.65 15.64
N LEU A 191 8.35 7.95 14.50
CA LEU A 191 8.44 8.56 13.19
C LEU A 191 7.18 9.36 12.80
N THR A 192 5.99 8.88 13.15
CA THR A 192 4.75 9.63 12.92
C THR A 192 4.72 10.90 13.77
N ALA A 193 5.05 10.82 15.06
CA ALA A 193 5.14 12.00 15.94
C ALA A 193 6.18 13.01 15.43
N LYS A 194 7.37 12.56 15.02
CA LYS A 194 8.42 13.41 14.45
C LYS A 194 7.95 14.16 13.21
N ASN A 195 7.10 13.53 12.39
CA ASN A 195 6.57 14.10 11.15
C ASN A 195 5.20 14.78 11.33
N HIS A 196 4.78 15.07 12.56
CA HIS A 196 3.50 15.73 12.87
C HIS A 196 2.27 14.99 12.29
N LEU A 197 2.31 13.66 12.32
CA LEU A 197 1.19 12.77 12.04
C LEU A 197 0.64 12.23 13.36
N ASN A 198 -0.68 12.33 13.55
CA ASN A 198 -1.36 11.74 14.70
C ASN A 198 -1.79 10.30 14.34
N LEU A 199 -1.49 9.37 15.25
CA LEU A 199 -1.92 7.96 15.18
C LEU A 199 -3.17 7.74 16.01
#